data_53ddddf1893e30842a27e0f7716d3363
#
_entry.id   53ddddf1893e30842a27e0f7716d3363
#
_cell.length_a   1.000
_cell.length_b   1.000
_cell.length_c   1.000
_cell.angle_alpha   90.00
_cell.angle_beta   90.00
_cell.angle_gamma   90.00
#
_symmetry.space_group_name_H-M   'P 1'
#
loop_
_entity.id
_entity.type
_entity.pdbx_description
1 polymer ?
#
loop_
_entity_poly.entity_id
_entity_poly.type
_entity_poly.pdbx_seq_one_letter_code
_entity_poly.pdbx_strand_id
1 'polypeptide(L)'
;AALVLVSVLRDWLKKICLAFCGIFNDTLKLDGMMFFWSLINTFKDLGRVKIGRLAANTVLMWAAYLGSYTALGAALTAAGQPMKLVGVFDLLFGRSAADLTALLPGGALGTAAPAARGLLLAWFMLPLAAMWAATLLPERVRGAVNQATQAAPAEESYLNLLPQADEHDRAVFLGKYFGLENKEYLQRFLQMNRDITILQDYSAGSNATTMLCMDKQSTFYRKYAFGADGDKLAEQIDWLRAQQDRLPLCEILRTAREDGCCWYDMTYNPQAVGMFRYLHSNPVEKSRRILREVLQTLEEQLYRPTARAADPAAIEKYIETKVDGNLKKIREDRALRELVGCDTLWINGTEYKNLNRLDGLFDHARLRELFAADPVGTIHGDLTIENIICRTDNDGWYLIDPNTGNLHESPFLDYGKLLQSLHGSYEFMMKTPRAAVQENRIDFQLTRSAAYDALLAALMEDLKQRYPRAQVESILMHEVIHWLRLMPYKLNKDRKRAAMFYAGLVMVANDVADFSE
;
A
#
# COMPACT_ATOMS: atom_id res chain seq x y z
N ALA A 1 30.30 -0.75 25.89
CA ALA A 1 30.51 0.61 25.34
C ALA A 1 29.72 0.80 24.02
N ALA A 2 29.89 -0.07 23.01
CA ALA A 2 29.19 0.05 21.74
C ALA A 2 27.66 0.04 21.89
N LEU A 3 27.10 -0.85 22.71
CA LEU A 3 25.66 -0.97 22.98
C LEU A 3 25.07 0.29 23.63
N VAL A 4 25.78 0.91 24.56
CA VAL A 4 25.36 2.16 25.19
C VAL A 4 25.44 3.32 24.19
N LEU A 5 26.48 3.33 23.36
CA LEU A 5 26.66 4.35 22.34
C LEU A 5 25.53 4.30 21.29
N VAL A 6 25.13 3.10 20.85
CA VAL A 6 24.02 2.91 19.90
C VAL A 6 22.69 3.39 20.49
N SER A 7 22.44 3.14 21.79
CA SER A 7 21.20 3.59 22.43
C SER A 7 21.11 5.12 22.59
N VAL A 8 22.25 5.79 22.81
CA VAL A 8 22.33 7.25 22.98
C VAL A 8 22.35 7.98 21.66
N LEU A 9 22.99 7.41 20.63
CA LEU A 9 23.13 8.02 19.31
C LEU A 9 22.06 7.55 18.30
N ARG A 10 21.01 6.90 18.76
CA ARG A 10 19.96 6.28 17.93
C ARG A 10 19.42 7.20 16.84
N ASP A 11 19.01 8.42 17.19
CA ASP A 11 18.39 9.35 16.23
C ASP A 11 19.42 9.88 15.22
N TRP A 12 20.67 9.98 15.60
CA TRP A 12 21.75 10.35 14.71
C TRP A 12 22.12 9.20 13.76
N LEU A 13 22.20 7.96 14.27
CA LEU A 13 22.41 6.76 13.47
C LEU A 13 21.29 6.55 12.44
N LYS A 14 20.03 6.81 12.80
CA LYS A 14 18.91 6.78 11.84
C LYS A 14 19.13 7.75 10.67
N LYS A 15 19.53 8.99 10.95
CA LYS A 15 19.79 9.99 9.90
C LYS A 15 20.92 9.57 8.97
N ILE A 16 22.00 9.00 9.52
CA ILE A 16 23.12 8.48 8.72
C ILE A 16 22.66 7.28 7.88
N CYS A 17 21.93 6.33 8.45
CA CYS A 17 21.39 5.19 7.72
C CYS A 17 20.45 5.62 6.58
N LEU A 18 19.58 6.60 6.82
CA LEU A 18 18.71 7.19 5.81
C LEU A 18 19.49 7.85 4.68
N ALA A 19 20.52 8.65 5.02
CA ALA A 19 21.37 9.30 4.04
C ALA A 19 22.16 8.27 3.21
N PHE A 20 22.73 7.26 3.87
CA PHE A 20 23.47 6.18 3.22
C PHE A 20 22.56 5.32 2.32
N CYS A 21 21.41 4.90 2.81
CA CYS A 21 20.46 4.13 2.01
C CYS A 21 19.87 4.94 0.85
N GLY A 22 19.82 6.27 0.97
CA GLY A 22 19.38 7.18 -0.10
C GLY A 22 20.23 7.18 -1.37
N ILE A 23 21.46 6.65 -1.30
CA ILE A 23 22.40 6.56 -2.44
C ILE A 23 22.05 5.39 -3.38
N PHE A 24 21.32 4.39 -2.87
CA PHE A 24 20.98 3.17 -3.60
C PHE A 24 19.64 3.27 -4.33
N ASN A 25 19.39 2.33 -5.26
CA ASN A 25 18.08 2.17 -5.89
C ASN A 25 17.01 1.77 -4.85
N ASP A 26 15.73 1.92 -5.20
CA ASP A 26 14.61 1.79 -4.25
C ASP A 26 14.59 0.43 -3.51
N THR A 27 14.95 -0.67 -4.18
CA THR A 27 14.96 -2.01 -3.57
C THR A 27 16.08 -2.15 -2.54
N LEU A 28 17.33 -1.82 -2.92
CA LEU A 28 18.47 -1.86 -2.01
C LEU A 28 18.36 -0.85 -0.86
N LYS A 29 17.78 0.32 -1.14
CA LYS A 29 17.45 1.31 -0.12
C LYS A 29 16.49 0.73 0.91
N LEU A 30 15.46 0.03 0.46
CA LEU A 30 14.45 -0.58 1.31
C LEU A 30 15.05 -1.67 2.20
N ASP A 31 15.78 -2.61 1.59
CA ASP A 31 16.42 -3.72 2.30
C ASP A 31 17.48 -3.22 3.30
N GLY A 32 18.25 -2.22 2.90
CA GLY A 32 19.22 -1.56 3.78
C GLY A 32 18.56 -0.86 4.97
N MET A 33 17.46 -0.13 4.73
CA MET A 33 16.70 0.52 5.80
C MET A 33 16.07 -0.50 6.76
N MET A 34 15.50 -1.60 6.24
CA MET A 34 14.94 -2.68 7.06
C MET A 34 16.02 -3.35 7.92
N PHE A 35 17.19 -3.64 7.33
CA PHE A 35 18.32 -4.23 8.05
C PHE A 35 18.80 -3.31 9.19
N PHE A 36 19.09 -2.04 8.91
CA PHE A 36 19.55 -1.09 9.93
C PHE A 36 18.49 -0.82 11.00
N TRP A 37 17.21 -0.79 10.62
CA TRP A 37 16.12 -0.61 11.57
C TRP A 37 15.98 -1.82 12.50
N SER A 38 16.01 -3.02 11.95
CA SER A 38 16.02 -4.26 12.73
C SER A 38 17.19 -4.29 13.70
N LEU A 39 18.38 -3.93 13.25
CA LEU A 39 19.58 -3.85 14.06
C LEU A 39 19.43 -2.83 15.21
N ILE A 40 18.98 -1.61 14.90
CA ILE A 40 18.79 -0.54 15.89
C ILE A 40 17.72 -0.92 16.93
N ASN A 41 16.62 -1.54 16.51
CA ASN A 41 15.56 -1.98 17.43
C ASN A 41 16.00 -3.17 18.28
N THR A 42 16.74 -4.11 17.72
CA THR A 42 17.36 -5.20 18.50
C THR A 42 18.20 -4.65 19.66
N PHE A 43 18.95 -3.57 19.43
CA PHE A 43 19.71 -2.90 20.49
C PHE A 43 18.85 -2.08 21.45
N LYS A 44 17.72 -1.51 21.00
CA LYS A 44 16.77 -0.78 21.88
C LYS A 44 16.14 -1.70 22.93
N ASP A 45 15.77 -2.92 22.51
CA ASP A 45 15.10 -3.88 23.38
C ASP A 45 16.02 -4.58 24.37
N LEU A 46 17.34 -4.40 24.23
CA LEU A 46 18.33 -4.75 25.22
C LEU A 46 18.30 -3.77 26.42
N GLY A 47 17.13 -3.66 27.08
CA GLY A 47 17.01 -2.94 28.34
C GLY A 47 17.94 -3.53 29.41
N ARG A 48 18.27 -2.75 30.44
CA ARG A 48 19.26 -3.14 31.48
C ARG A 48 19.09 -4.57 32.04
N VAL A 49 17.85 -5.04 32.18
CA VAL A 49 17.53 -6.41 32.66
C VAL A 49 17.84 -7.47 31.60
N LYS A 50 17.63 -7.17 30.32
CA LYS A 50 17.90 -8.10 29.21
C LYS A 50 19.41 -8.18 28.89
N ILE A 51 20.17 -7.08 29.05
CA ILE A 51 21.64 -7.07 28.87
C ILE A 51 22.31 -8.04 29.83
N GLY A 52 21.88 -8.08 31.10
CA GLY A 52 22.40 -9.04 32.08
C GLY A 52 22.15 -10.49 31.68
N ARG A 53 20.92 -10.80 31.19
CA ARG A 53 20.59 -12.14 30.66
C ARG A 53 21.38 -12.48 29.41
N LEU A 54 21.52 -11.53 28.47
CA LEU A 54 22.32 -11.74 27.26
C LEU A 54 23.78 -12.00 27.60
N ALA A 55 24.38 -11.21 28.50
CA ALA A 55 25.74 -11.42 28.96
C ALA A 55 25.91 -12.79 29.63
N ALA A 56 24.99 -13.17 30.53
CA ALA A 56 25.00 -14.48 31.18
C ALA A 56 24.87 -15.62 30.15
N ASN A 57 23.92 -15.53 29.21
CA ASN A 57 23.76 -16.54 28.17
C ASN A 57 24.97 -16.62 27.24
N THR A 58 25.59 -15.48 26.92
CA THR A 58 26.81 -15.43 26.12
C THR A 58 27.98 -16.12 26.86
N VAL A 59 28.15 -15.84 28.14
CA VAL A 59 29.15 -16.50 28.97
C VAL A 59 28.89 -18.02 29.04
N LEU A 60 27.65 -18.43 29.31
CA LEU A 60 27.25 -19.84 29.33
C LEU A 60 27.49 -20.54 27.99
N MET A 61 27.14 -19.89 26.89
CA MET A 61 27.39 -20.40 25.55
C MET A 61 28.90 -20.62 25.31
N TRP A 62 29.72 -19.63 25.62
CA TRP A 62 31.17 -19.75 25.49
C TRP A 62 31.74 -20.80 26.43
N ALA A 63 31.28 -20.89 27.68
CA ALA A 63 31.70 -21.92 28.62
C ALA A 63 31.36 -23.33 28.14
N ALA A 64 30.13 -23.52 27.61
CA ALA A 64 29.69 -24.79 26.99
C ALA A 64 30.52 -25.14 25.76
N TYR A 65 30.77 -24.15 24.89
CA TYR A 65 31.60 -24.31 23.70
C TYR A 65 33.03 -24.71 24.06
N LEU A 66 33.66 -24.04 25.02
CA LEU A 66 34.96 -24.34 25.54
C LEU A 66 35.03 -25.72 26.20
N GLY A 67 34.04 -26.05 27.02
CA GLY A 67 33.91 -27.36 27.63
C GLY A 67 33.80 -28.49 26.62
N SER A 68 32.99 -28.33 25.59
CA SER A 68 32.87 -29.31 24.51
C SER A 68 34.16 -29.48 23.71
N TYR A 69 34.87 -28.38 23.48
CA TYR A 69 36.13 -28.38 22.76
C TYR A 69 37.26 -29.06 23.56
N THR A 70 37.34 -28.82 24.84
CA THR A 70 38.30 -29.48 25.75
C THR A 70 37.98 -30.99 25.91
N ALA A 71 36.68 -31.31 26.02
CA ALA A 71 36.23 -32.72 26.08
C ALA A 71 36.59 -33.50 24.80
N LEU A 72 36.39 -32.87 23.64
CA LEU A 72 36.76 -33.42 22.36
C LEU A 72 38.26 -33.65 22.26
N GLY A 73 39.08 -32.71 22.72
CA GLY A 73 40.53 -32.82 22.80
C GLY A 73 41.00 -33.96 23.70
N ALA A 74 40.39 -34.12 24.86
CA ALA A 74 40.66 -35.21 25.80
C ALA A 74 40.28 -36.56 25.20
N ALA A 75 39.12 -36.68 24.54
CA ALA A 75 38.67 -37.89 23.86
C ALA A 75 39.61 -38.31 22.70
N LEU A 76 40.07 -37.34 21.91
CA LEU A 76 41.03 -37.60 20.82
C LEU A 76 42.39 -38.02 21.33
N THR A 77 42.86 -37.43 22.44
CA THR A 77 44.10 -37.83 23.09
C THR A 77 44.01 -39.24 23.67
N ALA A 78 42.88 -39.59 24.32
CA ALA A 78 42.60 -40.94 24.81
C ALA A 78 42.53 -42.00 23.69
N ALA A 79 42.11 -41.59 22.49
CA ALA A 79 42.10 -42.43 21.29
C ALA A 79 43.46 -42.53 20.57
N GLY A 80 44.53 -42.06 21.19
CA GLY A 80 45.88 -42.12 20.62
C GLY A 80 46.16 -41.12 19.49
N GLN A 81 45.32 -40.08 19.39
CA GLN A 81 45.39 -39.03 18.38
C GLN A 81 45.58 -37.66 19.03
N PRO A 82 46.77 -37.34 19.59
CA PRO A 82 46.97 -36.05 20.23
C PRO A 82 46.88 -34.93 19.22
N MET A 83 45.82 -34.13 19.31
CA MET A 83 45.73 -32.87 18.60
C MET A 83 46.24 -31.74 19.50
N LYS A 84 47.12 -30.90 18.98
CA LYS A 84 47.38 -29.58 19.60
C LYS A 84 46.13 -28.76 19.40
N LEU A 85 45.28 -28.75 20.41
CA LEU A 85 44.19 -27.78 20.49
C LEU A 85 44.80 -26.43 20.77
N VAL A 86 44.70 -25.49 19.85
CA VAL A 86 45.08 -24.09 20.05
C VAL A 86 44.28 -23.59 21.25
N GLY A 87 44.95 -23.07 22.26
CA GLY A 87 44.28 -22.59 23.46
C GLY A 87 43.25 -21.52 23.06
N VAL A 88 42.06 -21.59 23.64
CA VAL A 88 40.98 -20.65 23.29
C VAL A 88 41.36 -19.20 23.58
N PHE A 89 42.25 -18.99 24.56
CA PHE A 89 42.83 -17.66 24.85
C PHE A 89 43.72 -17.19 23.70
N ASP A 90 44.49 -18.06 23.08
CA ASP A 90 45.31 -17.74 21.92
C ASP A 90 44.45 -17.43 20.70
N LEU A 91 43.25 -18.00 20.65
CA LEU A 91 42.23 -17.76 19.64
C LEU A 91 41.50 -16.42 19.79
N LEU A 92 41.03 -16.10 21.00
CA LEU A 92 40.30 -14.85 21.28
C LEU A 92 41.23 -13.62 21.28
N PHE A 93 42.50 -13.83 21.56
CA PHE A 93 43.51 -12.78 21.66
C PHE A 93 44.71 -13.03 20.73
N GLY A 94 44.53 -13.91 19.77
CA GLY A 94 45.55 -14.49 18.93
C GLY A 94 46.38 -13.52 18.10
N ARG A 95 47.58 -13.91 17.88
CA ARG A 95 48.65 -13.08 17.36
C ARG A 95 48.72 -13.04 15.82
N SER A 96 47.94 -13.84 15.10
CA SER A 96 47.92 -13.78 13.62
C SER A 96 46.67 -14.36 12.98
N ALA A 97 46.31 -13.86 11.77
CA ALA A 97 45.22 -14.39 10.94
C ALA A 97 45.45 -15.84 10.48
N ALA A 98 46.71 -16.34 10.52
CA ALA A 98 47.06 -17.71 10.21
C ALA A 98 46.51 -18.70 11.26
N ASP A 99 46.38 -18.26 12.52
CA ASP A 99 45.83 -19.10 13.58
C ASP A 99 44.31 -19.25 13.48
N LEU A 100 43.61 -18.26 12.91
CA LEU A 100 42.18 -18.33 12.61
C LEU A 100 41.86 -19.33 11.49
N THR A 101 42.74 -19.47 10.50
CA THR A 101 42.54 -20.42 9.41
C THR A 101 42.71 -21.87 9.82
N ALA A 102 43.47 -22.14 10.87
CA ALA A 102 43.63 -23.48 11.47
C ALA A 102 42.34 -23.98 12.16
N LEU A 103 41.40 -23.10 12.46
CA LEU A 103 40.10 -23.42 13.05
C LEU A 103 39.01 -23.67 12.03
N LEU A 104 39.23 -23.26 10.78
CA LEU A 104 38.30 -23.64 9.70
C LEU A 104 38.32 -25.14 9.52
N PRO A 105 37.19 -25.79 9.22
CA PRO A 105 37.08 -27.23 9.02
C PRO A 105 38.16 -27.80 8.13
N GLY A 106 38.59 -27.08 7.09
CA GLY A 106 39.62 -27.46 6.13
C GLY A 106 41.04 -27.53 6.74
N GLY A 107 41.40 -26.61 7.63
CA GLY A 107 42.72 -26.56 8.28
C GLY A 107 42.89 -27.66 9.33
N ALA A 108 41.93 -27.84 10.22
CA ALA A 108 41.92 -28.87 11.25
C ALA A 108 41.79 -30.30 10.64
N LEU A 109 41.01 -30.47 9.58
CA LEU A 109 40.80 -31.73 8.87
C LEU A 109 42.06 -32.19 8.09
N GLY A 110 42.89 -31.26 7.61
CA GLY A 110 44.10 -31.56 6.84
C GLY A 110 45.18 -32.31 7.63
N THR A 111 45.28 -32.05 8.95
CA THR A 111 46.31 -32.59 9.84
C THR A 111 45.85 -33.76 10.70
N ALA A 112 44.55 -34.09 10.73
CA ALA A 112 43.99 -35.12 11.59
C ALA A 112 43.97 -36.49 10.90
N ALA A 113 44.17 -37.57 11.70
CA ALA A 113 44.00 -38.94 11.23
C ALA A 113 42.54 -39.22 10.81
N PRO A 114 42.25 -40.17 9.89
CA PRO A 114 40.92 -40.40 9.32
C PRO A 114 39.79 -40.56 10.35
N ALA A 115 40.04 -41.22 11.47
CA ALA A 115 39.05 -41.40 12.53
C ALA A 115 38.72 -40.08 13.25
N ALA A 116 39.71 -39.22 13.47
CA ALA A 116 39.54 -37.93 14.07
C ALA A 116 38.84 -36.92 13.15
N ARG A 117 39.00 -37.08 11.84
CA ARG A 117 38.28 -36.25 10.84
C ARG A 117 36.76 -36.42 10.94
N GLY A 118 36.30 -37.66 11.13
CA GLY A 118 34.86 -37.95 11.27
C GLY A 118 34.27 -37.31 12.53
N LEU A 119 34.96 -37.35 13.65
CA LEU A 119 34.53 -36.73 14.91
C LEU A 119 34.50 -35.20 14.82
N LEU A 120 35.52 -34.61 14.22
CA LEU A 120 35.58 -33.16 13.98
C LEU A 120 34.48 -32.69 13.06
N LEU A 121 34.22 -33.40 11.94
CA LEU A 121 33.13 -33.12 11.04
C LEU A 121 31.77 -33.19 11.75
N ALA A 122 31.53 -34.26 12.53
CA ALA A 122 30.31 -34.41 13.31
C ALA A 122 30.12 -33.23 14.29
N TRP A 123 31.20 -32.83 14.98
CA TRP A 123 31.14 -31.72 15.91
C TRP A 123 30.79 -30.36 15.24
N PHE A 124 31.37 -30.08 14.07
CA PHE A 124 31.03 -28.89 13.29
C PHE A 124 29.61 -28.94 12.69
N MET A 125 29.16 -30.13 12.27
CA MET A 125 27.85 -30.30 11.64
C MET A 125 26.68 -30.36 12.67
N LEU A 126 26.94 -30.75 13.93
CA LEU A 126 25.91 -30.87 14.96
C LEU A 126 25.10 -29.56 15.20
N PRO A 127 25.69 -28.36 15.28
CA PRO A 127 24.92 -27.11 15.39
C PRO A 127 24.06 -26.84 14.15
N LEU A 128 24.58 -27.13 12.95
CA LEU A 128 23.84 -26.97 11.70
C LEU A 128 22.68 -27.96 11.61
N ALA A 129 22.89 -29.22 12.01
CA ALA A 129 21.85 -30.23 12.08
C ALA A 129 20.78 -29.86 13.13
N ALA A 130 21.18 -29.32 14.28
CA ALA A 130 20.23 -28.83 15.30
C ALA A 130 19.43 -27.62 14.82
N MET A 131 20.05 -26.68 14.12
CA MET A 131 19.35 -25.57 13.50
C MET A 131 18.36 -26.06 12.42
N TRP A 132 18.77 -26.98 11.58
CA TRP A 132 17.89 -27.58 10.57
C TRP A 132 16.74 -28.36 11.21
N ALA A 133 17.01 -29.19 12.22
CA ALA A 133 15.98 -29.91 12.98
C ALA A 133 14.97 -28.95 13.66
N ALA A 134 15.44 -27.79 14.13
CA ALA A 134 14.56 -26.77 14.69
C ALA A 134 13.57 -26.19 13.63
N THR A 135 13.94 -26.19 12.35
CA THR A 135 13.02 -25.78 11.28
C THR A 135 11.93 -26.80 11.00
N LEU A 136 12.12 -28.07 11.38
CA LEU A 136 11.15 -29.15 11.21
C LEU A 136 10.20 -29.28 12.41
N LEU A 137 10.38 -28.49 13.47
CA LEU A 137 9.47 -28.48 14.60
C LEU A 137 8.05 -28.07 14.14
N PRO A 138 6.99 -28.76 14.63
CA PRO A 138 5.62 -28.37 14.36
C PRO A 138 5.36 -26.91 14.64
N GLU A 139 4.52 -26.25 13.83
CA GLU A 139 4.21 -24.82 13.98
C GLU A 139 3.74 -24.44 15.38
N ARG A 140 3.05 -25.36 16.08
CA ARG A 140 2.62 -25.16 17.47
C ARG A 140 3.82 -24.96 18.44
N VAL A 141 4.91 -25.71 18.22
CA VAL A 141 6.13 -25.60 19.06
C VAL A 141 6.92 -24.36 18.67
N ARG A 142 7.04 -24.10 17.36
CA ARG A 142 7.64 -22.84 16.85
C ARG A 142 6.85 -21.63 17.31
N GLY A 143 5.53 -21.67 17.30
CA GLY A 143 4.65 -20.63 17.78
C GLY A 143 4.84 -20.38 19.28
N ALA A 144 4.95 -21.42 20.10
CA ALA A 144 5.21 -21.29 21.54
C ALA A 144 6.59 -20.69 21.84
N VAL A 145 7.64 -21.10 21.09
CA VAL A 145 8.99 -20.52 21.21
C VAL A 145 8.99 -19.06 20.74
N ASN A 146 8.31 -18.77 19.62
CA ASN A 146 8.15 -17.41 19.13
C ASN A 146 7.32 -16.55 20.10
N GLN A 147 6.24 -17.06 20.68
CA GLN A 147 5.47 -16.33 21.70
C GLN A 147 6.26 -16.06 22.97
N ALA A 148 7.12 -16.99 23.38
CA ALA A 148 8.01 -16.77 24.52
C ALA A 148 9.12 -15.74 24.24
N THR A 149 9.49 -15.57 22.97
CA THR A 149 10.42 -14.53 22.48
C THR A 149 9.73 -13.24 22.05
N GLN A 150 8.44 -13.32 21.71
CA GLN A 150 7.58 -12.21 21.22
C GLN A 150 6.84 -11.47 22.36
N ALA A 151 7.47 -11.26 23.50
CA ALA A 151 7.09 -10.13 24.34
C ALA A 151 7.64 -8.82 23.74
N ALA A 152 7.51 -8.67 22.41
CA ALA A 152 7.89 -7.48 21.71
C ALA A 152 6.78 -6.43 21.88
N PRO A 153 7.13 -5.14 22.10
CA PRO A 153 6.14 -4.07 22.10
C PRO A 153 5.40 -4.03 20.76
N ALA A 154 4.16 -3.51 20.75
CA ALA A 154 3.32 -3.37 19.55
C ALA A 154 4.05 -2.70 18.35
N GLU A 155 5.10 -1.94 18.62
CA GLU A 155 6.00 -1.34 17.63
C GLU A 155 6.69 -2.36 16.70
N GLU A 156 6.95 -3.59 17.16
CA GLU A 156 7.64 -4.62 16.36
C GLU A 156 6.68 -5.41 15.47
N SER A 157 5.41 -5.53 15.85
CA SER A 157 4.43 -6.24 15.02
C SER A 157 4.19 -5.53 13.67
N TYR A 158 4.40 -4.22 13.65
CA TYR A 158 4.25 -3.37 12.49
C TYR A 158 5.33 -3.62 11.41
N LEU A 159 6.56 -3.81 11.84
CA LEU A 159 7.68 -4.12 10.95
C LEU A 159 7.60 -5.54 10.38
N ASN A 160 6.94 -6.46 11.08
CA ASN A 160 6.75 -7.82 10.62
C ASN A 160 5.76 -7.94 9.44
N LEU A 161 4.95 -6.91 9.19
CA LEU A 161 4.05 -6.87 8.02
C LEU A 161 4.77 -6.40 6.74
N LEU A 162 5.87 -5.67 6.86
CA LEU A 162 6.61 -5.14 5.72
C LEU A 162 7.09 -6.21 4.72
N PRO A 163 7.53 -7.41 5.14
CA PRO A 163 7.90 -8.47 4.21
C PRO A 163 6.74 -9.03 3.37
N GLN A 164 5.49 -8.85 3.83
CA GLN A 164 4.28 -9.34 3.16
C GLN A 164 3.67 -8.31 2.21
N ALA A 165 4.03 -7.03 2.36
CA ALA A 165 3.60 -5.97 1.48
C ALA A 165 4.35 -6.03 0.14
N ASP A 166 3.74 -5.58 -0.94
CA ASP A 166 4.46 -5.43 -2.20
C ASP A 166 5.54 -4.33 -2.11
N GLU A 167 6.42 -4.26 -3.10
CA GLU A 167 7.57 -3.35 -3.08
C GLU A 167 7.14 -1.88 -3.04
N HIS A 168 6.04 -1.54 -3.71
CA HIS A 168 5.49 -0.20 -3.73
C HIS A 168 4.90 0.20 -2.37
N ASP A 169 4.09 -0.67 -1.78
CA ASP A 169 3.46 -0.45 -0.48
C ASP A 169 4.50 -0.35 0.64
N ARG A 170 5.55 -1.18 0.57
CA ARG A 170 6.71 -1.08 1.48
C ARG A 170 7.42 0.26 1.36
N ALA A 171 7.67 0.73 0.14
CA ALA A 171 8.34 2.02 -0.10
C ALA A 171 7.50 3.19 0.40
N VAL A 172 6.18 3.17 0.15
CA VAL A 172 5.23 4.19 0.65
C VAL A 172 5.17 4.18 2.17
N PHE A 173 5.08 2.99 2.78
CA PHE A 173 5.04 2.84 4.23
C PHE A 173 6.33 3.35 4.88
N LEU A 174 7.49 2.89 4.40
CA LEU A 174 8.78 3.34 4.92
C LEU A 174 9.03 4.82 4.65
N GLY A 175 8.60 5.35 3.51
CA GLY A 175 8.60 6.78 3.21
C GLY A 175 7.78 7.56 4.22
N LYS A 176 6.57 7.09 4.55
CA LYS A 176 5.73 7.68 5.60
C LYS A 176 6.36 7.52 6.99
N TYR A 177 6.89 6.35 7.31
CA TYR A 177 7.44 6.04 8.63
C TYR A 177 8.76 6.77 8.93
N PHE A 178 9.65 6.87 7.92
CA PHE A 178 10.97 7.49 8.06
C PHE A 178 11.05 8.91 7.52
N GLY A 179 10.23 9.24 6.51
CA GLY A 179 10.14 10.57 5.91
C GLY A 179 9.18 11.50 6.64
N LEU A 180 8.60 11.07 7.77
CA LEU A 180 7.85 11.94 8.64
C LEU A 180 8.82 12.97 9.22
N GLU A 181 8.83 14.13 8.61
CA GLU A 181 9.43 15.34 9.18
C GLU A 181 8.82 15.66 10.55
N ASN A 182 7.68 15.05 10.86
CA ASN A 182 6.92 15.29 12.06
C ASN A 182 6.98 14.08 13.01
N LYS A 183 7.91 14.14 13.99
CA LYS A 183 8.02 13.14 15.07
C LYS A 183 6.71 12.94 15.85
N GLU A 184 5.86 13.95 15.87
CA GLU A 184 4.60 13.97 16.59
C GLU A 184 3.60 13.00 15.95
N TYR A 185 3.52 12.96 14.61
CA TYR A 185 2.63 12.01 13.91
C TYR A 185 3.01 10.55 14.15
N LEU A 186 4.32 10.26 14.21
CA LEU A 186 4.79 8.93 14.54
C LEU A 186 4.42 8.53 15.98
N GLN A 187 4.60 9.44 16.95
CA GLN A 187 4.22 9.18 18.33
C GLN A 187 2.72 8.92 18.46
N ARG A 188 1.88 9.72 17.79
CA ARG A 188 0.43 9.54 17.77
C ARG A 188 0.02 8.23 17.12
N PHE A 189 0.66 7.89 15.99
CA PHE A 189 0.45 6.60 15.34
C PHE A 189 0.74 5.42 16.28
N LEU A 190 1.86 5.46 16.99
CA LEU A 190 2.24 4.42 17.96
C LEU A 190 1.29 4.35 19.15
N GLN A 191 0.83 5.50 19.64
CA GLN A 191 -0.15 5.58 20.74
C GLN A 191 -1.51 5.01 20.34
N MET A 192 -2.03 5.40 19.18
CA MET A 192 -3.33 4.97 18.68
C MET A 192 -3.37 3.45 18.38
N ASN A 193 -2.24 2.83 18.09
CA ASN A 193 -2.13 1.40 17.77
C ASN A 193 -1.46 0.55 18.86
N ARG A 194 -1.34 1.06 20.08
CA ARG A 194 -0.56 0.44 21.16
C ARG A 194 -1.00 -0.98 21.53
N ASP A 195 -2.33 -1.24 21.51
CA ASP A 195 -2.93 -2.51 21.90
C ASP A 195 -3.54 -3.27 20.71
N ILE A 196 -3.09 -2.94 19.50
CA ILE A 196 -3.63 -3.44 18.24
C ILE A 196 -2.56 -4.20 17.49
N THR A 197 -2.92 -5.36 16.94
CA THR A 197 -2.13 -6.09 15.96
C THR A 197 -2.60 -5.70 14.57
N ILE A 198 -1.71 -5.19 13.74
CA ILE A 198 -1.98 -4.88 12.33
C ILE A 198 -1.74 -6.16 11.54
N LEU A 199 -2.79 -6.62 10.86
CA LEU A 199 -2.76 -7.85 10.06
C LEU A 199 -2.37 -7.56 8.61
N GLN A 200 -2.86 -6.45 8.05
CA GLN A 200 -2.62 -6.07 6.66
C GLN A 200 -2.76 -4.57 6.48
N ASP A 201 -1.95 -3.98 5.60
CA ASP A 201 -2.06 -2.59 5.15
C ASP A 201 -2.72 -2.56 3.76
N TYR A 202 -3.79 -1.77 3.62
CA TYR A 202 -4.51 -1.55 2.37
C TYR A 202 -4.26 -0.16 1.77
N SER A 203 -3.21 0.53 2.21
CA SER A 203 -2.89 1.90 1.81
C SER A 203 -2.42 1.98 0.35
N ALA A 204 -3.30 1.77 -0.60
CA ALA A 204 -3.02 1.87 -2.03
C ALA A 204 -2.68 3.30 -2.49
N GLY A 205 -1.81 4.00 -1.73
CA GLY A 205 -1.32 5.33 -2.09
C GLY A 205 -2.27 6.49 -1.78
N SER A 206 -3.38 6.29 -1.05
CA SER A 206 -4.21 7.39 -0.56
C SER A 206 -3.47 8.20 0.51
N ASN A 207 -3.94 9.42 0.79
CA ASN A 207 -3.39 10.22 1.88
C ASN A 207 -3.82 9.68 3.26
N ALA A 208 -4.99 9.03 3.32
CA ALA A 208 -5.42 8.26 4.48
C ALA A 208 -4.92 6.81 4.35
N THR A 209 -4.56 6.22 5.47
CA THR A 209 -4.11 4.83 5.55
C THR A 209 -5.23 3.95 6.08
N THR A 210 -5.50 2.83 5.40
CA THR A 210 -6.48 1.82 5.84
C THR A 210 -5.74 0.53 6.17
N MET A 211 -6.00 -0.02 7.35
CA MET A 211 -5.37 -1.23 7.85
C MET A 211 -6.41 -2.22 8.35
N LEU A 212 -6.18 -3.51 8.13
CA LEU A 212 -6.88 -4.57 8.85
C LEU A 212 -6.17 -4.79 10.19
N CYS A 213 -6.91 -4.64 11.26
CA CYS A 213 -6.42 -4.69 12.62
C CYS A 213 -7.16 -5.72 13.44
N MET A 214 -6.52 -6.20 14.50
CA MET A 214 -7.11 -7.08 15.49
C MET A 214 -6.75 -6.58 16.90
N ASP A 215 -7.73 -6.46 17.75
CA ASP A 215 -7.55 -6.31 19.20
C ASP A 215 -7.91 -7.63 19.92
N LYS A 216 -7.97 -7.60 21.27
CA LYS A 216 -8.30 -8.78 22.07
C LYS A 216 -9.71 -9.32 21.84
N GLN A 217 -10.60 -8.54 21.24
CA GLN A 217 -12.03 -8.84 21.15
C GLN A 217 -12.50 -9.07 19.71
N SER A 218 -11.91 -8.36 18.73
CA SER A 218 -12.42 -8.32 17.37
C SER A 218 -11.37 -8.01 16.32
N THR A 219 -11.70 -8.34 15.08
CA THR A 219 -10.99 -7.89 13.89
C THR A 219 -11.79 -6.75 13.24
N PHE A 220 -11.13 -5.69 12.82
CA PHE A 220 -11.75 -4.49 12.26
C PHE A 220 -10.82 -3.80 11.26
N TYR A 221 -11.37 -2.95 10.40
CA TYR A 221 -10.57 -2.04 9.60
C TYR A 221 -10.37 -0.73 10.37
N ARG A 222 -9.14 -0.21 10.40
CA ARG A 222 -8.83 1.13 10.90
C ARG A 222 -8.39 2.01 9.75
N LYS A 223 -9.07 3.15 9.58
CA LYS A 223 -8.66 4.20 8.67
C LYS A 223 -8.22 5.43 9.46
N TYR A 224 -7.04 5.98 9.14
CA TYR A 224 -6.50 7.15 9.83
C TYR A 224 -5.78 8.09 8.87
N ALA A 225 -5.70 9.36 9.26
CA ALA A 225 -4.95 10.38 8.56
C ALA A 225 -4.47 11.47 9.53
N PHE A 226 -3.47 12.24 9.11
CA PHE A 226 -2.87 13.31 9.89
C PHE A 226 -2.98 14.66 9.18
N GLY A 227 -2.93 15.75 9.95
CA GLY A 227 -2.96 17.12 9.44
C GLY A 227 -4.21 17.40 8.61
N ALA A 228 -4.08 18.12 7.51
CA ALA A 228 -5.18 18.47 6.60
C ALA A 228 -5.92 17.24 6.01
N ASP A 229 -5.25 16.09 5.87
CA ASP A 229 -5.91 14.86 5.46
C ASP A 229 -6.72 14.24 6.62
N GLY A 230 -6.33 14.49 7.88
CA GLY A 230 -7.12 14.19 9.07
C GLY A 230 -8.42 14.99 9.12
N ASP A 231 -8.40 16.27 8.76
CA ASP A 231 -9.61 17.10 8.68
C ASP A 231 -10.59 16.57 7.63
N LYS A 232 -10.09 16.19 6.45
CA LYS A 232 -10.93 15.54 5.41
C LYS A 232 -11.50 14.19 5.88
N LEU A 233 -10.71 13.42 6.63
CA LEU A 233 -11.20 12.17 7.20
C LEU A 233 -12.31 12.42 8.23
N ALA A 234 -12.22 13.49 8.98
CA ALA A 234 -13.26 13.91 9.90
C ALA A 234 -14.57 14.27 9.17
N GLU A 235 -14.49 15.02 8.06
CA GLU A 235 -15.65 15.31 7.20
C GLU A 235 -16.26 14.02 6.62
N GLN A 236 -15.43 13.05 6.23
CA GLN A 236 -15.88 11.74 5.76
C GLN A 236 -16.67 10.98 6.84
N ILE A 237 -16.19 10.99 8.10
CA ILE A 237 -16.91 10.38 9.23
C ILE A 237 -18.27 11.07 9.44
N ASP A 238 -18.31 12.40 9.37
CA ASP A 238 -19.56 13.16 9.54
C ASP A 238 -20.56 12.84 8.43
N TRP A 239 -20.09 12.71 7.18
CA TRP A 239 -20.93 12.29 6.06
C TRP A 239 -21.47 10.85 6.28
N LEU A 240 -20.62 9.90 6.66
CA LEU A 240 -21.02 8.51 6.92
C LEU A 240 -22.11 8.45 8.01
N ARG A 241 -21.94 9.18 9.10
CA ARG A 241 -22.92 9.25 10.19
C ARG A 241 -24.24 9.90 9.77
N ALA A 242 -24.17 10.95 8.94
CA ALA A 242 -25.35 11.63 8.45
C ALA A 242 -26.20 10.78 7.49
N GLN A 243 -25.58 9.81 6.79
CA GLN A 243 -26.26 9.00 5.80
C GLN A 243 -26.51 7.53 6.24
N GLN A 244 -26.02 7.11 7.42
CA GLN A 244 -26.10 5.70 7.87
C GLN A 244 -27.52 5.13 7.96
N ASP A 245 -28.53 5.98 8.23
CA ASP A 245 -29.94 5.55 8.35
C ASP A 245 -30.64 5.48 6.98
N ARG A 246 -29.99 5.97 5.91
CA ARG A 246 -30.55 6.04 4.56
C ARG A 246 -29.89 5.09 3.58
N LEU A 247 -28.59 4.88 3.77
CA LEU A 247 -27.75 4.12 2.84
C LEU A 247 -27.15 2.90 3.53
N PRO A 248 -26.97 1.79 2.83
CA PRO A 248 -26.08 0.71 3.27
C PRO A 248 -24.64 1.22 3.26
N LEU A 249 -24.10 1.50 4.44
CA LEU A 249 -22.75 2.00 4.63
C LEU A 249 -21.95 1.07 5.54
N CYS A 250 -20.62 1.20 5.55
CA CYS A 250 -19.80 0.53 6.54
C CYS A 250 -20.17 1.01 7.94
N GLU A 251 -20.32 0.06 8.86
CA GLU A 251 -20.60 0.39 10.26
C GLU A 251 -19.34 0.94 10.94
N ILE A 252 -19.47 2.12 11.56
CA ILE A 252 -18.40 2.75 12.32
C ILE A 252 -18.47 2.27 13.77
N LEU A 253 -17.42 1.57 14.22
CA LEU A 253 -17.32 1.02 15.57
C LEU A 253 -16.80 2.06 16.56
N ARG A 254 -15.73 2.74 16.21
CA ARG A 254 -15.01 3.70 17.06
C ARG A 254 -14.43 4.83 16.22
N THR A 255 -14.34 6.02 16.79
CA THR A 255 -13.68 7.16 16.16
C THR A 255 -12.90 7.96 17.19
N ALA A 256 -11.83 8.62 16.77
CA ALA A 256 -11.20 9.69 17.55
C ALA A 256 -10.75 10.82 16.63
N ARG A 257 -10.85 12.04 17.18
CA ARG A 257 -10.30 13.26 16.61
C ARG A 257 -9.48 13.91 17.71
N GLU A 258 -8.17 13.89 17.51
CA GLU A 258 -7.21 14.54 18.40
C GLU A 258 -6.37 15.50 17.56
N ASP A 259 -5.75 16.49 18.19
CA ASP A 259 -5.02 17.57 17.50
C ASP A 259 -4.15 17.06 16.34
N GLY A 260 -4.62 17.26 15.10
CA GLY A 260 -3.93 16.84 13.87
C GLY A 260 -3.93 15.34 13.54
N CYS A 261 -4.75 14.52 14.22
CA CYS A 261 -4.98 13.12 13.89
C CYS A 261 -6.48 12.80 13.92
N CYS A 262 -6.93 12.11 12.89
CA CYS A 262 -8.29 11.56 12.86
C CYS A 262 -8.23 10.09 12.46
N TRP A 263 -9.02 9.25 13.13
CA TRP A 263 -9.17 7.85 12.75
C TRP A 263 -10.56 7.32 13.07
N TYR A 264 -10.96 6.26 12.38
CA TYR A 264 -12.14 5.47 12.70
C TYR A 264 -11.93 4.00 12.41
N ASP A 265 -12.62 3.16 13.16
CA ASP A 265 -12.68 1.72 13.00
C ASP A 265 -13.99 1.32 12.35
N MET A 266 -13.92 0.42 11.37
CA MET A 266 -15.06 -0.14 10.65
C MET A 266 -15.16 -1.64 10.89
N THR A 267 -16.38 -2.15 10.87
CA THR A 267 -16.64 -3.60 10.97
C THR A 267 -15.89 -4.38 9.90
N TYR A 268 -15.16 -5.41 10.31
CA TYR A 268 -14.61 -6.40 9.40
C TYR A 268 -15.61 -7.51 9.14
N ASN A 269 -15.87 -7.80 7.87
CA ASN A 269 -16.67 -8.95 7.45
C ASN A 269 -15.83 -9.82 6.50
N PRO A 270 -15.49 -11.07 6.88
CA PRO A 270 -14.68 -11.95 6.03
C PRO A 270 -15.41 -12.39 4.74
N GLN A 271 -16.74 -12.22 4.67
CA GLN A 271 -17.57 -12.51 3.49
C GLN A 271 -17.76 -11.27 2.60
N ALA A 272 -17.13 -10.14 2.94
CA ALA A 272 -17.21 -8.91 2.17
C ALA A 272 -15.97 -8.75 1.27
N VAL A 273 -16.22 -8.43 0.00
CA VAL A 273 -15.17 -8.21 -1.00
C VAL A 273 -15.54 -7.01 -1.88
N GLY A 274 -14.55 -6.25 -2.36
CA GLY A 274 -14.78 -5.18 -3.34
C GLY A 274 -15.46 -5.72 -4.60
N MET A 275 -16.30 -4.89 -5.22
CA MET A 275 -17.10 -5.29 -6.39
C MET A 275 -16.22 -5.74 -7.57
N PHE A 276 -15.01 -5.20 -7.72
CA PHE A 276 -14.07 -5.69 -8.72
C PHE A 276 -13.81 -7.20 -8.56
N ARG A 277 -13.48 -7.64 -7.34
CA ARG A 277 -13.22 -9.06 -7.07
C ARG A 277 -14.50 -9.88 -7.16
N TYR A 278 -15.62 -9.36 -6.67
CA TYR A 278 -16.92 -10.02 -6.72
C TYR A 278 -17.33 -10.31 -8.16
N LEU A 279 -17.21 -9.32 -9.05
CA LEU A 279 -17.54 -9.40 -10.48
C LEU A 279 -16.75 -10.52 -11.21
N HIS A 280 -15.47 -10.71 -10.85
CA HIS A 280 -14.61 -11.71 -11.49
C HIS A 280 -14.66 -13.10 -10.83
N SER A 281 -15.44 -13.25 -9.76
CA SER A 281 -15.61 -14.53 -9.05
C SER A 281 -17.05 -15.03 -8.97
N ASN A 282 -18.01 -14.28 -9.53
CA ASN A 282 -19.42 -14.62 -9.54
C ASN A 282 -20.02 -14.41 -10.95
N PRO A 283 -21.19 -14.98 -11.26
CA PRO A 283 -21.93 -14.67 -12.48
C PRO A 283 -22.18 -13.16 -12.62
N VAL A 284 -21.98 -12.62 -13.81
CA VAL A 284 -22.08 -11.17 -14.09
C VAL A 284 -23.46 -10.60 -13.76
N GLU A 285 -24.52 -11.41 -13.89
CA GLU A 285 -25.91 -11.03 -13.58
C GLU A 285 -26.07 -10.62 -12.12
N LYS A 286 -25.35 -11.24 -11.20
CA LYS A 286 -25.35 -10.85 -9.80
C LYS A 286 -24.77 -9.45 -9.61
N SER A 287 -23.65 -9.17 -10.25
CA SER A 287 -23.02 -7.84 -10.22
C SER A 287 -23.88 -6.77 -10.88
N ARG A 288 -24.56 -7.11 -12.01
CA ARG A 288 -25.51 -6.21 -12.67
C ARG A 288 -26.70 -5.87 -11.76
N ARG A 289 -27.22 -6.87 -11.03
CA ARG A 289 -28.30 -6.64 -10.05
C ARG A 289 -27.81 -5.72 -8.93
N ILE A 290 -26.67 -6.03 -8.32
CA ILE A 290 -26.10 -5.20 -7.24
C ILE A 290 -25.87 -3.78 -7.72
N LEU A 291 -25.24 -3.58 -8.88
CA LEU A 291 -25.01 -2.24 -9.42
C LEU A 291 -26.32 -1.45 -9.61
N ARG A 292 -27.36 -2.11 -10.14
CA ARG A 292 -28.68 -1.49 -10.29
C ARG A 292 -29.28 -1.11 -8.94
N GLU A 293 -29.20 -1.98 -7.95
CA GLU A 293 -29.68 -1.71 -6.59
C GLU A 293 -28.93 -0.54 -5.95
N VAL A 294 -27.60 -0.49 -6.10
CA VAL A 294 -26.77 0.64 -5.63
C VAL A 294 -27.24 1.95 -6.25
N LEU A 295 -27.36 2.00 -7.58
CA LEU A 295 -27.77 3.22 -8.29
C LEU A 295 -29.18 3.64 -7.96
N GLN A 296 -30.10 2.69 -7.84
CA GLN A 296 -31.48 2.97 -7.45
C GLN A 296 -31.54 3.50 -6.00
N THR A 297 -30.83 2.88 -5.08
CA THR A 297 -30.79 3.32 -3.68
C THR A 297 -30.19 4.72 -3.56
N LEU A 298 -29.08 5.01 -4.23
CA LEU A 298 -28.49 6.35 -4.25
C LEU A 298 -29.46 7.38 -4.83
N GLU A 299 -30.14 7.07 -5.92
CA GLU A 299 -31.13 7.95 -6.54
C GLU A 299 -32.27 8.27 -5.57
N GLU A 300 -32.87 7.25 -4.96
CA GLU A 300 -34.06 7.37 -4.12
C GLU A 300 -33.76 7.95 -2.72
N GLN A 301 -32.62 7.59 -2.13
CA GLN A 301 -32.32 7.88 -0.74
C GLN A 301 -31.34 9.05 -0.56
N LEU A 302 -30.53 9.37 -1.58
CA LEU A 302 -29.50 10.40 -1.48
C LEU A 302 -29.74 11.54 -2.46
N TYR A 303 -29.77 11.27 -3.78
CA TYR A 303 -29.75 12.31 -4.80
C TYR A 303 -31.06 13.12 -4.85
N ARG A 304 -32.20 12.46 -5.00
CA ARG A 304 -33.51 13.15 -5.05
C ARG A 304 -33.86 13.89 -3.77
N PRO A 305 -33.70 13.29 -2.56
CA PRO A 305 -34.06 13.96 -1.31
C PRO A 305 -33.20 15.19 -1.00
N THR A 306 -31.99 15.28 -1.57
CA THR A 306 -31.06 16.39 -1.33
C THR A 306 -30.94 17.33 -2.54
N ALA A 307 -31.77 17.13 -3.59
CA ALA A 307 -31.72 17.90 -4.82
C ALA A 307 -31.89 19.40 -4.56
N ARG A 308 -31.03 20.20 -5.19
CA ARG A 308 -31.04 21.67 -5.13
C ARG A 308 -30.64 22.26 -6.49
N ALA A 309 -30.84 23.56 -6.65
CA ALA A 309 -30.41 24.27 -7.86
C ALA A 309 -28.87 24.29 -7.96
N ALA A 310 -28.35 24.19 -9.17
CA ALA A 310 -26.94 24.37 -9.45
C ALA A 310 -26.53 25.84 -9.19
N ASP A 311 -25.35 26.03 -8.62
CA ASP A 311 -24.75 27.35 -8.41
C ASP A 311 -23.78 27.65 -9.56
N PRO A 312 -24.04 28.67 -10.40
CA PRO A 312 -23.15 29.04 -11.49
C PRO A 312 -21.72 29.37 -11.03
N ALA A 313 -21.57 29.95 -9.83
CA ALA A 313 -20.24 30.28 -9.27
C ALA A 313 -19.48 29.00 -8.89
N ALA A 314 -20.16 27.97 -8.37
CA ALA A 314 -19.57 26.68 -8.09
C ALA A 314 -19.14 25.97 -9.37
N ILE A 315 -19.94 26.04 -10.44
CA ILE A 315 -19.60 25.50 -11.77
C ILE A 315 -18.33 26.17 -12.32
N GLU A 316 -18.27 27.50 -12.30
CA GLU A 316 -17.08 28.23 -12.77
C GLU A 316 -15.83 27.83 -12.01
N LYS A 317 -15.90 27.82 -10.67
CA LYS A 317 -14.79 27.39 -9.82
C LYS A 317 -14.40 25.92 -10.07
N TYR A 318 -15.37 25.07 -10.39
CA TYR A 318 -15.11 23.67 -10.74
C TYR A 318 -14.33 23.57 -12.06
N ILE A 319 -14.73 24.30 -13.10
CA ILE A 319 -14.05 24.36 -14.39
C ILE A 319 -12.61 24.88 -14.18
N GLU A 320 -12.45 26.06 -13.59
CA GLU A 320 -11.14 26.67 -13.35
C GLU A 320 -10.19 25.73 -12.57
N THR A 321 -10.73 25.09 -11.51
CA THR A 321 -9.87 24.28 -10.62
C THR A 321 -9.61 22.88 -11.15
N LYS A 322 -10.66 22.20 -11.68
CA LYS A 322 -10.59 20.78 -12.03
C LYS A 322 -10.27 20.54 -13.49
N VAL A 323 -10.57 21.48 -14.38
CA VAL A 323 -10.19 21.42 -15.79
C VAL A 323 -8.89 22.17 -16.02
N ASP A 324 -8.91 23.51 -15.96
CA ASP A 324 -7.74 24.33 -16.29
C ASP A 324 -6.54 24.05 -15.39
N GLY A 325 -6.79 24.02 -14.07
CA GLY A 325 -5.74 23.78 -13.09
C GLY A 325 -5.04 22.45 -13.28
N ASN A 326 -5.76 21.40 -13.71
CA ASN A 326 -5.15 20.10 -13.97
C ASN A 326 -4.53 20.01 -15.37
N LEU A 327 -5.16 20.57 -16.40
CA LEU A 327 -4.56 20.69 -17.74
C LEU A 327 -3.23 21.45 -17.68
N LYS A 328 -3.18 22.56 -16.93
CA LYS A 328 -1.94 23.32 -16.71
C LYS A 328 -0.85 22.45 -16.09
N LYS A 329 -1.16 21.72 -15.00
CA LYS A 329 -0.19 20.83 -14.34
C LYS A 329 0.31 19.73 -15.26
N ILE A 330 -0.55 19.17 -16.10
CA ILE A 330 -0.18 18.14 -17.08
C ILE A 330 0.75 18.73 -18.16
N ARG A 331 0.42 19.93 -18.69
CA ARG A 331 1.21 20.61 -19.72
C ARG A 331 2.58 21.06 -19.22
N GLU A 332 2.68 21.45 -17.95
CA GLU A 332 3.93 21.94 -17.34
C GLU A 332 4.84 20.80 -16.83
N ASP A 333 4.34 19.57 -16.70
CA ASP A 333 5.13 18.47 -16.17
C ASP A 333 6.21 18.00 -17.14
N ARG A 334 7.45 17.91 -16.63
CA ARG A 334 8.61 17.55 -17.44
C ARG A 334 8.57 16.11 -17.98
N ALA A 335 7.91 15.18 -17.29
CA ALA A 335 7.86 13.79 -17.70
C ALA A 335 6.88 13.56 -18.87
N LEU A 336 5.88 14.43 -19.02
CA LEU A 336 4.89 14.34 -20.09
C LEU A 336 5.12 15.35 -21.23
N ARG A 337 6.11 16.24 -21.12
CA ARG A 337 6.30 17.37 -22.04
C ARG A 337 6.34 16.96 -23.51
N GLU A 338 7.08 15.90 -23.83
CA GLU A 338 7.22 15.41 -25.20
C GLU A 338 5.88 14.84 -25.72
N LEU A 339 5.20 14.03 -24.90
CA LEU A 339 3.91 13.45 -25.25
C LEU A 339 2.82 14.51 -25.43
N VAL A 340 2.72 15.45 -24.49
CA VAL A 340 1.70 16.53 -24.52
C VAL A 340 1.92 17.47 -25.72
N GLY A 341 3.15 17.64 -26.20
CA GLY A 341 3.48 18.45 -27.35
C GLY A 341 3.09 17.85 -28.71
N CYS A 342 2.76 16.56 -28.76
CA CYS A 342 2.35 15.89 -30.00
C CYS A 342 0.87 16.17 -30.33
N ASP A 343 0.54 16.25 -31.62
CA ASP A 343 -0.87 16.39 -32.07
C ASP A 343 -1.64 15.09 -31.97
N THR A 344 -0.97 13.96 -32.17
CA THR A 344 -1.53 12.61 -32.07
C THR A 344 -0.64 11.70 -31.25
N LEU A 345 -1.24 10.71 -30.61
CA LEU A 345 -0.56 9.64 -29.88
C LEU A 345 -0.95 8.28 -30.45
N TRP A 346 0.03 7.41 -30.57
CA TRP A 346 -0.18 5.99 -30.87
C TRP A 346 -0.27 5.21 -29.56
N ILE A 347 -1.45 4.75 -29.21
CA ILE A 347 -1.69 4.00 -27.97
C ILE A 347 -2.06 2.56 -28.32
N ASN A 348 -1.21 1.61 -27.93
CA ASN A 348 -1.40 0.19 -28.24
C ASN A 348 -1.69 -0.08 -29.74
N GLY A 349 -1.03 0.67 -30.63
CA GLY A 349 -1.18 0.52 -32.08
C GLY A 349 -2.37 1.26 -32.72
N THR A 350 -3.16 2.00 -31.94
CA THR A 350 -4.25 2.86 -32.44
C THR A 350 -3.85 4.33 -32.32
N GLU A 351 -4.14 5.14 -33.33
CA GLU A 351 -3.91 6.57 -33.32
C GLU A 351 -5.08 7.32 -32.66
N TYR A 352 -4.76 8.26 -31.77
CA TYR A 352 -5.71 9.10 -31.06
C TYR A 352 -5.34 10.58 -31.22
N LYS A 353 -6.35 11.47 -31.34
CA LYS A 353 -6.15 12.92 -31.22
C LYS A 353 -5.65 13.21 -29.79
N ASN A 354 -4.56 13.96 -29.65
CA ASN A 354 -4.07 14.34 -28.33
C ASN A 354 -4.90 15.50 -27.74
N LEU A 355 -4.72 15.84 -26.47
CA LEU A 355 -5.54 16.84 -25.77
C LEU A 355 -5.50 18.23 -26.45
N ASN A 356 -4.39 18.61 -27.08
CA ASN A 356 -4.27 19.88 -27.83
C ASN A 356 -5.16 19.91 -29.11
N ARG A 357 -5.60 18.75 -29.60
CA ARG A 357 -6.52 18.62 -30.75
C ARG A 357 -7.96 18.42 -30.29
N LEU A 358 -8.19 18.33 -28.98
CA LEU A 358 -9.50 18.16 -28.33
C LEU A 358 -9.89 19.40 -27.51
N ASP A 359 -9.27 20.55 -27.77
CA ASP A 359 -9.51 21.80 -27.02
C ASP A 359 -11.00 22.19 -26.96
N GLY A 360 -11.79 21.85 -27.98
CA GLY A 360 -13.23 22.07 -27.99
C GLY A 360 -14.00 21.35 -26.89
N LEU A 361 -13.47 20.22 -26.36
CA LEU A 361 -14.07 19.56 -25.18
C LEU A 361 -13.96 20.40 -23.91
N PHE A 362 -12.94 21.25 -23.83
CA PHE A 362 -12.60 22.03 -22.63
C PHE A 362 -13.00 23.50 -22.77
N ASP A 363 -13.79 23.86 -23.82
CA ASP A 363 -14.32 25.22 -23.98
C ASP A 363 -15.23 25.61 -22.81
N HIS A 364 -14.94 26.75 -22.18
CA HIS A 364 -15.63 27.18 -20.96
C HIS A 364 -17.11 27.47 -21.18
N ALA A 365 -17.49 28.02 -22.35
CA ALA A 365 -18.90 28.34 -22.63
C ALA A 365 -19.70 27.03 -22.74
N ARG A 366 -19.14 26.07 -23.48
CA ARG A 366 -19.72 24.72 -23.61
C ARG A 366 -19.83 24.02 -22.26
N LEU A 367 -18.76 24.01 -21.44
CA LEU A 367 -18.78 23.34 -20.14
C LEU A 367 -19.77 23.99 -19.17
N ARG A 368 -19.89 25.32 -19.17
CA ARG A 368 -20.91 26.01 -18.36
C ARG A 368 -22.33 25.63 -18.77
N GLU A 369 -22.60 25.61 -20.07
CA GLU A 369 -23.91 25.21 -20.58
C GLU A 369 -24.22 23.75 -20.21
N LEU A 370 -23.25 22.85 -20.41
CA LEU A 370 -23.37 21.43 -20.13
C LEU A 370 -23.68 21.18 -18.65
N PHE A 371 -22.89 21.75 -17.73
CA PHE A 371 -23.01 21.52 -16.29
C PHE A 371 -24.15 22.31 -15.63
N ALA A 372 -24.67 23.37 -16.28
CA ALA A 372 -25.83 24.08 -15.77
C ALA A 372 -27.10 23.20 -15.73
N ALA A 373 -27.16 22.16 -16.57
CA ALA A 373 -28.27 21.21 -16.62
C ALA A 373 -28.08 20.01 -15.66
N ASP A 374 -26.97 19.94 -14.93
CA ASP A 374 -26.71 18.87 -13.99
C ASP A 374 -27.64 18.95 -12.77
N PRO A 375 -28.22 17.83 -12.32
CA PRO A 375 -28.82 17.80 -10.99
C PRO A 375 -27.71 17.99 -9.94
N VAL A 376 -28.00 18.72 -8.86
CA VAL A 376 -27.07 18.98 -7.76
C VAL A 376 -27.69 18.55 -6.45
N GLY A 377 -26.91 17.89 -5.59
CA GLY A 377 -27.35 17.38 -4.30
C GLY A 377 -26.19 16.78 -3.52
N THR A 378 -26.49 16.06 -2.45
CA THR A 378 -25.49 15.28 -1.74
C THR A 378 -25.12 14.06 -2.58
N ILE A 379 -23.82 13.80 -2.70
CA ILE A 379 -23.26 12.69 -3.50
C ILE A 379 -22.30 11.84 -2.67
N HIS A 380 -21.97 10.65 -3.14
CA HIS A 380 -20.89 9.84 -2.60
C HIS A 380 -19.51 10.47 -2.91
N GLY A 381 -19.34 11.01 -4.11
CA GLY A 381 -18.18 11.79 -4.53
C GLY A 381 -16.94 10.98 -4.94
N ASP A 382 -16.97 9.66 -4.74
CA ASP A 382 -15.92 8.73 -5.21
C ASP A 382 -16.47 7.33 -5.48
N LEU A 383 -17.58 7.23 -6.23
CA LEU A 383 -18.29 5.99 -6.50
C LEU A 383 -17.56 5.14 -7.54
N THR A 384 -16.40 4.61 -7.19
CA THR A 384 -15.71 3.58 -7.97
C THR A 384 -16.25 2.20 -7.64
N ILE A 385 -16.01 1.20 -8.49
CA ILE A 385 -16.43 -0.18 -8.18
C ILE A 385 -15.67 -0.78 -6.99
N GLU A 386 -14.50 -0.27 -6.64
CA GLU A 386 -13.76 -0.70 -5.44
C GLU A 386 -14.40 -0.16 -4.15
N ASN A 387 -15.17 0.92 -4.23
CA ASN A 387 -15.88 1.50 -3.09
C ASN A 387 -17.29 0.91 -2.89
N ILE A 388 -17.69 -0.02 -3.76
CA ILE A 388 -18.88 -0.87 -3.58
C ILE A 388 -18.42 -2.21 -3.03
N ILE A 389 -18.80 -2.51 -1.81
CA ILE A 389 -18.45 -3.77 -1.14
C ILE A 389 -19.63 -4.74 -1.25
N CYS A 390 -19.37 -5.92 -1.80
CA CYS A 390 -20.37 -6.97 -2.00
C CYS A 390 -20.18 -8.08 -0.98
N ARG A 391 -21.27 -8.61 -0.48
CA ARG A 391 -21.28 -9.75 0.44
C ARG A 391 -21.48 -11.05 -0.35
N THR A 392 -20.60 -12.03 -0.10
CA THR A 392 -20.61 -13.31 -0.80
C THR A 392 -21.60 -14.31 -0.19
N ASP A 393 -22.05 -14.05 1.06
CA ASP A 393 -22.97 -14.93 1.82
C ASP A 393 -24.46 -14.67 1.51
N ASN A 394 -24.82 -13.45 1.13
CA ASN A 394 -26.23 -13.08 0.92
C ASN A 394 -26.48 -12.11 -0.24
N ASP A 395 -25.46 -11.89 -1.10
CA ASP A 395 -25.50 -10.94 -2.21
C ASP A 395 -25.88 -9.49 -1.81
N GLY A 396 -25.76 -9.15 -0.52
CA GLY A 396 -25.91 -7.77 -0.03
C GLY A 396 -24.70 -6.90 -0.41
N TRP A 397 -24.83 -5.61 -0.18
CA TRP A 397 -23.78 -4.65 -0.47
C TRP A 397 -23.78 -3.48 0.51
N TYR A 398 -22.69 -2.74 0.56
CA TYR A 398 -22.58 -1.46 1.25
C TYR A 398 -21.48 -0.59 0.61
N LEU A 399 -21.53 0.71 0.86
CA LEU A 399 -20.56 1.67 0.35
C LEU A 399 -19.54 2.04 1.41
N ILE A 400 -18.34 2.37 0.93
CA ILE A 400 -17.22 2.84 1.73
C ILE A 400 -16.61 4.09 1.06
N ASP A 401 -15.81 4.82 1.81
CA ASP A 401 -14.92 5.87 1.31
C ASP A 401 -15.60 7.01 0.52
N PRO A 402 -16.68 7.64 1.05
CA PRO A 402 -17.23 8.82 0.42
C PRO A 402 -16.19 9.94 0.37
N ASN A 403 -16.20 10.73 -0.69
CA ASN A 403 -15.35 11.91 -0.84
C ASN A 403 -16.17 13.18 -0.70
N THR A 404 -15.90 13.93 0.36
CA THR A 404 -16.56 15.19 0.68
C THR A 404 -15.82 16.39 0.06
N GLY A 405 -16.44 17.58 0.07
CA GLY A 405 -15.82 18.82 -0.39
C GLY A 405 -15.62 18.90 -1.89
N ASN A 406 -16.50 18.28 -2.68
CA ASN A 406 -16.54 18.47 -4.12
C ASN A 406 -17.07 19.89 -4.44
N LEU A 407 -16.45 20.56 -5.42
CA LEU A 407 -16.86 21.90 -5.84
C LEU A 407 -18.19 21.90 -6.59
N HIS A 408 -18.46 20.84 -7.32
CA HIS A 408 -19.71 20.58 -8.03
C HIS A 408 -20.25 19.25 -7.50
N GLU A 409 -21.34 19.31 -6.73
CA GLU A 409 -21.92 18.13 -6.07
C GLU A 409 -23.08 17.58 -6.92
N SER A 410 -22.75 17.05 -8.09
CA SER A 410 -23.71 16.40 -8.97
C SER A 410 -23.63 14.89 -8.89
N PRO A 411 -24.76 14.14 -8.89
CA PRO A 411 -24.78 12.70 -9.10
C PRO A 411 -24.00 12.25 -10.35
N PHE A 412 -23.86 13.14 -11.34
CA PHE A 412 -23.12 12.87 -12.57
C PHE A 412 -21.62 12.67 -12.32
N LEU A 413 -21.08 13.24 -11.23
CA LEU A 413 -19.72 12.94 -10.79
C LEU A 413 -19.61 11.48 -10.32
N ASP A 414 -20.60 10.96 -9.61
CA ASP A 414 -20.62 9.57 -9.17
C ASP A 414 -20.72 8.60 -10.36
N TYR A 415 -21.57 8.91 -11.33
CA TYR A 415 -21.61 8.13 -12.58
C TYR A 415 -20.30 8.24 -13.38
N GLY A 416 -19.67 9.42 -13.45
CA GLY A 416 -18.36 9.62 -14.07
C GLY A 416 -17.27 8.79 -13.38
N LYS A 417 -17.35 8.58 -12.06
CA LYS A 417 -16.45 7.70 -11.32
C LYS A 417 -16.67 6.22 -11.66
N LEU A 418 -17.90 5.78 -11.80
CA LEU A 418 -18.21 4.43 -12.28
C LEU A 418 -17.70 4.21 -13.69
N LEU A 419 -17.83 5.21 -14.56
CA LEU A 419 -17.29 5.15 -15.92
C LEU A 419 -15.76 5.12 -15.91
N GLN A 420 -15.09 5.89 -15.06
CA GLN A 420 -13.63 5.81 -14.87
C GLN A 420 -13.18 4.38 -14.55
N SER A 421 -13.96 3.64 -13.76
CA SER A 421 -13.75 2.21 -13.52
C SER A 421 -14.06 1.36 -14.74
N LEU A 422 -15.32 1.37 -15.22
CA LEU A 422 -15.83 0.41 -16.19
C LEU A 422 -15.42 0.73 -17.64
N HIS A 423 -15.51 1.98 -18.06
CA HIS A 423 -15.13 2.45 -19.40
C HIS A 423 -13.62 2.66 -19.48
N GLY A 424 -13.05 3.45 -18.59
CA GLY A 424 -11.64 3.76 -18.57
C GLY A 424 -10.74 2.62 -18.07
N SER A 425 -11.31 1.50 -17.59
CA SER A 425 -10.57 0.32 -17.11
C SER A 425 -9.54 0.63 -16.02
N TYR A 426 -9.86 1.57 -15.14
CA TYR A 426 -8.92 2.12 -14.13
C TYR A 426 -8.27 1.05 -13.26
N GLU A 427 -9.02 0.07 -12.74
CA GLU A 427 -8.51 -0.97 -11.85
C GLU A 427 -7.53 -1.90 -12.56
N PHE A 428 -7.73 -2.17 -13.86
CA PHE A 428 -6.77 -2.94 -14.66
C PHE A 428 -5.49 -2.13 -14.90
N MET A 429 -5.61 -0.83 -15.20
CA MET A 429 -4.44 0.05 -15.34
C MET A 429 -3.66 0.15 -14.03
N MET A 430 -4.34 0.17 -12.89
CA MET A 430 -3.67 0.13 -11.57
C MET A 430 -2.85 -1.14 -11.36
N LYS A 431 -3.24 -2.26 -11.94
CA LYS A 431 -2.52 -3.54 -11.86
C LYS A 431 -1.46 -3.71 -12.96
N THR A 432 -1.45 -2.86 -13.99
CA THR A 432 -0.47 -2.91 -15.08
C THR A 432 0.86 -2.34 -14.59
N PRO A 433 1.97 -3.12 -14.62
CA PRO A 433 3.21 -2.73 -13.94
C PRO A 433 3.99 -1.64 -14.65
N ARG A 434 3.87 -1.53 -15.99
CA ARG A 434 4.66 -0.59 -16.79
C ARG A 434 4.04 -0.31 -18.16
N ALA A 435 4.44 0.81 -18.77
CA ALA A 435 4.25 1.12 -20.17
C ALA A 435 5.61 1.31 -20.86
N ALA A 436 5.69 1.00 -22.14
CA ALA A 436 6.79 1.39 -23.00
C ALA A 436 6.41 2.71 -23.69
N VAL A 437 7.29 3.70 -23.64
CA VAL A 437 7.10 5.01 -24.27
C VAL A 437 8.23 5.23 -25.26
N GLN A 438 7.88 5.52 -26.52
CA GLN A 438 8.83 5.83 -27.56
C GLN A 438 8.25 6.97 -28.43
N GLU A 439 8.86 8.16 -28.35
CA GLU A 439 8.33 9.35 -29.00
C GLU A 439 6.84 9.62 -28.65
N ASN A 440 5.95 9.63 -29.63
CA ASN A 440 4.49 9.77 -29.44
C ASN A 440 3.75 8.43 -29.29
N ARG A 441 4.47 7.33 -29.06
CA ARG A 441 3.90 5.99 -28.92
C ARG A 441 3.95 5.52 -27.47
N ILE A 442 2.81 5.00 -26.99
CA ILE A 442 2.65 4.45 -25.64
C ILE A 442 2.05 3.05 -25.75
N ASP A 443 2.82 2.02 -25.43
CA ASP A 443 2.38 0.63 -25.45
C ASP A 443 2.35 0.06 -24.04
N PHE A 444 1.24 -0.53 -23.64
CA PHE A 444 1.07 -1.19 -22.35
C PHE A 444 0.02 -2.29 -22.45
N GLN A 445 0.09 -3.25 -21.53
CA GLN A 445 -0.93 -4.29 -21.47
C GLN A 445 -2.21 -3.73 -20.86
N LEU A 446 -3.18 -3.45 -21.70
CA LEU A 446 -4.54 -3.13 -21.28
C LEU A 446 -5.38 -4.41 -21.22
N THR A 447 -5.71 -4.84 -20.01
CA THR A 447 -6.60 -5.98 -19.80
C THR A 447 -8.04 -5.47 -19.72
N ARG A 448 -8.94 -6.08 -20.44
CA ARG A 448 -10.40 -5.89 -20.31
C ARG A 448 -11.05 -7.24 -20.07
N SER A 449 -12.13 -7.27 -19.32
CA SER A 449 -12.90 -8.49 -19.09
C SER A 449 -14.31 -8.35 -19.69
N ALA A 450 -14.85 -9.44 -20.22
CA ALA A 450 -16.22 -9.47 -20.70
C ALA A 450 -17.24 -9.07 -19.61
N ALA A 451 -16.90 -9.31 -18.34
CA ALA A 451 -17.74 -8.89 -17.23
C ALA A 451 -17.77 -7.35 -17.08
N TYR A 452 -16.63 -6.67 -17.30
CA TYR A 452 -16.58 -5.20 -17.34
C TYR A 452 -17.41 -4.65 -18.50
N ASP A 453 -17.24 -5.20 -19.70
CA ASP A 453 -18.00 -4.78 -20.88
C ASP A 453 -19.51 -4.96 -20.68
N ALA A 454 -19.92 -6.05 -20.03
CA ALA A 454 -21.32 -6.32 -19.72
C ALA A 454 -21.90 -5.33 -18.67
N LEU A 455 -21.11 -4.95 -17.65
CA LEU A 455 -21.52 -3.94 -16.68
C LEU A 455 -21.58 -2.54 -17.30
N LEU A 456 -20.58 -2.20 -18.10
CA LEU A 456 -20.55 -0.92 -18.84
C LEU A 456 -21.77 -0.79 -19.75
N ALA A 457 -22.07 -1.83 -20.54
CA ALA A 457 -23.23 -1.83 -21.42
C ALA A 457 -24.53 -1.61 -20.63
N ALA A 458 -24.69 -2.31 -19.50
CA ALA A 458 -25.87 -2.16 -18.64
C ALA A 458 -25.97 -0.75 -18.02
N LEU A 459 -24.84 -0.18 -17.57
CA LEU A 459 -24.79 1.19 -17.05
C LEU A 459 -25.15 2.21 -18.13
N MET A 460 -24.55 2.10 -19.30
CA MET A 460 -24.81 3.03 -20.40
C MET A 460 -26.25 2.94 -20.92
N GLU A 461 -26.85 1.75 -20.95
CA GLU A 461 -28.26 1.56 -21.28
C GLU A 461 -29.16 2.26 -20.26
N ASP A 462 -28.92 2.05 -18.97
CA ASP A 462 -29.67 2.70 -17.89
C ASP A 462 -29.55 4.23 -17.93
N LEU A 463 -28.35 4.77 -18.13
CA LEU A 463 -28.11 6.21 -18.24
C LEU A 463 -28.84 6.81 -19.45
N LYS A 464 -28.81 6.17 -20.64
CA LYS A 464 -29.49 6.63 -21.84
C LYS A 464 -31.03 6.55 -21.73
N GLN A 465 -31.55 5.64 -20.90
CA GLN A 465 -32.99 5.56 -20.62
C GLN A 465 -33.45 6.64 -19.64
N ARG A 466 -32.62 7.01 -18.66
CA ARG A 466 -32.98 7.97 -17.61
C ARG A 466 -32.75 9.42 -18.01
N TYR A 467 -31.73 9.70 -18.82
CA TYR A 467 -31.23 11.04 -19.08
C TYR A 467 -31.24 11.36 -20.58
N PRO A 468 -31.60 12.60 -20.99
CA PRO A 468 -31.43 13.06 -22.36
C PRO A 468 -29.95 13.05 -22.77
N ARG A 469 -29.68 13.02 -24.08
CA ARG A 469 -28.31 12.93 -24.65
C ARG A 469 -27.35 13.96 -24.02
N ALA A 470 -27.76 15.20 -23.86
CA ALA A 470 -26.93 16.26 -23.28
C ALA A 470 -26.50 15.96 -21.84
N GLN A 471 -27.36 15.36 -21.02
CA GLN A 471 -27.00 14.97 -19.66
C GLN A 471 -26.12 13.72 -19.64
N VAL A 472 -26.29 12.77 -20.57
CA VAL A 472 -25.35 11.66 -20.75
C VAL A 472 -23.97 12.17 -21.16
N GLU A 473 -23.93 13.19 -22.03
CA GLU A 473 -22.68 13.87 -22.41
C GLU A 473 -22.00 14.54 -21.19
N SER A 474 -22.77 15.19 -20.31
CA SER A 474 -22.26 15.73 -19.06
C SER A 474 -21.63 14.64 -18.18
N ILE A 475 -22.30 13.49 -18.02
CA ILE A 475 -21.75 12.36 -17.27
C ILE A 475 -20.42 11.87 -17.86
N LEU A 476 -20.35 11.72 -19.18
CA LEU A 476 -19.11 11.33 -19.86
C LEU A 476 -18.01 12.39 -19.69
N MET A 477 -18.37 13.68 -19.73
CA MET A 477 -17.41 14.76 -19.51
C MET A 477 -16.88 14.75 -18.06
N HIS A 478 -17.71 14.41 -17.06
CA HIS A 478 -17.23 14.20 -15.69
C HIS A 478 -16.25 13.03 -15.57
N GLU A 479 -16.39 11.98 -16.36
CA GLU A 479 -15.37 10.93 -16.45
C GLU A 479 -14.02 11.50 -16.92
N VAL A 480 -14.00 12.30 -18.01
CA VAL A 480 -12.78 12.97 -18.49
C VAL A 480 -12.16 13.83 -17.39
N ILE A 481 -12.97 14.59 -16.65
CA ILE A 481 -12.50 15.43 -15.54
C ILE A 481 -11.93 14.58 -14.40
N HIS A 482 -12.48 13.41 -14.12
CA HIS A 482 -11.90 12.49 -13.14
C HIS A 482 -10.53 11.98 -13.58
N TRP A 483 -10.35 11.70 -14.86
CA TRP A 483 -9.03 11.36 -15.41
C TRP A 483 -8.05 12.55 -15.35
N LEU A 484 -8.50 13.77 -15.64
CA LEU A 484 -7.68 14.98 -15.46
C LEU A 484 -7.23 15.16 -14.00
N ARG A 485 -8.15 14.97 -13.04
CA ARG A 485 -7.86 15.06 -11.59
C ARG A 485 -6.89 14.00 -11.11
N LEU A 486 -6.88 12.83 -11.75
CA LEU A 486 -5.98 11.73 -11.44
C LEU A 486 -4.53 12.05 -11.80
N MET A 487 -4.30 12.79 -12.89
CA MET A 487 -2.96 12.99 -13.45
C MET A 487 -1.96 13.65 -12.49
N PRO A 488 -2.26 14.79 -11.81
CA PRO A 488 -1.32 15.39 -10.86
C PRO A 488 -0.94 14.44 -9.72
N TYR A 489 -1.88 13.61 -9.28
CA TYR A 489 -1.63 12.59 -8.26
C TYR A 489 -0.66 11.51 -8.77
N LYS A 490 -0.87 11.01 -10.00
CA LYS A 490 0.02 10.01 -10.63
C LYS A 490 1.41 10.57 -10.93
N LEU A 491 1.49 11.81 -11.37
CA LEU A 491 2.77 12.49 -11.59
C LEU A 491 3.61 12.61 -10.32
N ASN A 492 2.97 12.78 -9.17
CA ASN A 492 3.64 12.88 -7.88
C ASN A 492 3.99 11.52 -7.27
N LYS A 493 3.06 10.56 -7.28
CA LYS A 493 3.19 9.31 -6.53
C LYS A 493 3.57 8.09 -7.39
N ASP A 494 3.32 8.15 -8.70
CA ASP A 494 3.49 7.00 -9.62
C ASP A 494 4.06 7.43 -10.97
N ARG A 495 5.11 8.21 -10.89
CA ARG A 495 5.73 8.88 -12.05
C ARG A 495 6.15 7.92 -13.16
N LYS A 496 6.57 6.69 -12.81
CA LYS A 496 6.98 5.66 -13.78
C LYS A 496 5.84 5.21 -14.69
N ARG A 497 4.59 5.27 -14.21
CA ARG A 497 3.39 4.89 -14.96
C ARG A 497 2.54 6.08 -15.42
N ALA A 498 2.99 7.32 -15.19
CA ALA A 498 2.23 8.52 -15.51
C ALA A 498 1.84 8.59 -16.99
N ALA A 499 2.73 8.20 -17.91
CA ALA A 499 2.44 8.15 -19.36
C ALA A 499 1.28 7.19 -19.70
N MET A 500 1.17 6.05 -19.00
CA MET A 500 0.07 5.10 -19.17
C MET A 500 -1.27 5.72 -18.74
N PHE A 501 -1.32 6.40 -17.59
CA PHE A 501 -2.53 7.08 -17.14
C PHE A 501 -2.89 8.27 -18.05
N TYR A 502 -1.88 8.94 -18.61
CA TYR A 502 -2.09 9.96 -19.64
C TYR A 502 -2.71 9.36 -20.92
N ALA A 503 -2.23 8.18 -21.34
CA ALA A 503 -2.84 7.46 -22.46
C ALA A 503 -4.32 7.11 -22.16
N GLY A 504 -4.64 6.66 -20.95
CA GLY A 504 -6.03 6.41 -20.53
C GLY A 504 -6.91 7.67 -20.61
N LEU A 505 -6.39 8.81 -20.15
CA LEU A 505 -7.08 10.10 -20.30
C LEU A 505 -7.34 10.44 -21.77
N VAL A 506 -6.33 10.28 -22.65
CA VAL A 506 -6.45 10.59 -24.08
C VAL A 506 -7.46 9.67 -24.76
N MET A 507 -7.46 8.37 -24.45
CA MET A 507 -8.44 7.41 -24.99
C MET A 507 -9.86 7.83 -24.61
N VAL A 508 -10.13 8.03 -23.32
CA VAL A 508 -11.47 8.43 -22.85
C VAL A 508 -11.89 9.78 -23.42
N ALA A 509 -10.99 10.76 -23.55
CA ALA A 509 -11.30 12.05 -24.12
C ALA A 509 -11.70 11.94 -25.62
N ASN A 510 -11.07 11.04 -26.38
CA ASN A 510 -11.49 10.78 -27.76
C ASN A 510 -12.88 10.15 -27.83
N ASP A 511 -13.15 9.12 -27.00
CA ASP A 511 -14.46 8.46 -26.96
C ASP A 511 -15.59 9.47 -26.62
N VAL A 512 -15.33 10.43 -25.74
CA VAL A 512 -16.28 11.49 -25.38
C VAL A 512 -16.41 12.52 -26.50
N ALA A 513 -15.34 12.85 -27.22
CA ALA A 513 -15.40 13.74 -28.38
C ALA A 513 -16.24 13.13 -29.48
N ASP A 514 -16.06 11.84 -29.79
CA ASP A 514 -16.84 11.11 -30.79
C ASP A 514 -18.33 11.00 -30.40
N PHE A 515 -18.64 10.89 -29.11
CA PHE A 515 -20.02 10.92 -28.61
C PHE A 515 -20.68 12.29 -28.81
N SER A 516 -19.90 13.38 -28.69
CA SER A 516 -20.37 14.76 -28.76
C SER A 516 -20.66 15.21 -30.22
N GLU A 517 -19.93 14.65 -31.18
CA GLU A 517 -20.19 14.82 -32.63
C GLU A 517 -21.46 14.08 -33.07
#